data_d7851b50d9edcd2de4b4aeee84f49395
#
_entry.id   d7851b50d9edcd2de4b4aeee84f49395
#
_cell.length_a   1.000
_cell.length_b   1.000
_cell.length_c   1.000
_cell.angle_alpha   90.00
_cell.angle_beta   90.00
_cell.angle_gamma   90.00
#
_symmetry.space_group_name_H-M   'P 1'
#
loop_
_entity.id
_entity.type
_entity.pdbx_description
1 polymer ?
#
loop_
_entity_poly.entity_id
_entity_poly.type
_entity_poly.pdbx_seq_one_letter_code
_entity_poly.pdbx_strand_id
1 'polypeptide(L)'
;MDSSTIQILIAMVIYMAVVIGIGVLYAKRANKNSEEYFLGGRSLGPWVTAMSAEASDMSGWLLMGLPGVAYWCGLADAFWTAFGLAVGTYLNWLLVSKRLRRYSVRANNSITLPEFFSNRFRENKKVIMLLSAAFILVFFTVYASSCFVTCGKLFSTLFGGDYVTMMLLGAAFVLLYTILGGFLAESASDFMQAIVMIVALAVIVTIGTVSAGGLGEVMNNAKEIPGFLEFFGMATPTVNEAGQQLVEAGKPVFGGVTDYSILTVCSMMAWGLGYFGMPQVLLRFMAIRKEEELKRSRRIAMIWVVISLAVAVFIGIVGRVLYSDAHLTKSAAENIFITLATSSLPPILAGFVMAGILAATISSSDSYLLIAASAFAKNIFQGVCKKDASDKQVMWVSRITLLVLALIGIVIALDENSVIFQIVSFAWAGFGATFGPLMLFSLFWKRTNRAGAIAGMVSGAAMVFLWKLVISKLGGVFAIYELLPAFVFSCLCIVVVSLLTKAPSKEIQEDFEAVRSGKV
;
A
#
# COMPACT_ATOMS: atom_id res chain seq x y z
N MET A 1 34.36 3.52 0.06
CA MET A 1 33.39 3.31 -1.04
C MET A 1 34.18 3.20 -2.32
N ASP A 2 33.92 2.17 -3.11
CA ASP A 2 34.51 2.03 -4.45
C ASP A 2 33.84 2.96 -5.48
N SER A 3 34.42 3.05 -6.69
CA SER A 3 33.91 3.91 -7.76
C SER A 3 32.47 3.57 -8.17
N SER A 4 32.09 2.29 -8.12
CA SER A 4 30.74 1.84 -8.48
C SER A 4 29.71 2.32 -7.48
N THR A 5 29.97 2.17 -6.20
CA THR A 5 29.12 2.64 -5.11
C THR A 5 28.92 4.16 -5.15
N ILE A 6 29.98 4.92 -5.48
CA ILE A 6 29.90 6.38 -5.63
C ILE A 6 28.98 6.77 -6.79
N GLN A 7 29.06 6.06 -7.94
CA GLN A 7 28.19 6.33 -9.09
C GLN A 7 26.72 6.04 -8.78
N ILE A 8 26.42 4.94 -8.08
CA ILE A 8 25.08 4.62 -7.60
C ILE A 8 24.56 5.74 -6.69
N LEU A 9 25.35 6.16 -5.72
CA LEU A 9 24.99 7.23 -4.80
C LEU A 9 24.70 8.55 -5.52
N ILE A 10 25.52 8.93 -6.50
CA ILE A 10 25.30 10.15 -7.29
C ILE A 10 23.95 10.10 -8.01
N ALA A 11 23.60 8.99 -8.66
CA ALA A 11 22.32 8.84 -9.35
C ALA A 11 21.13 8.95 -8.39
N MET A 12 21.23 8.33 -7.21
CA MET A 12 20.19 8.42 -6.17
C MET A 12 20.06 9.83 -5.60
N VAL A 13 21.17 10.53 -5.36
CA VAL A 13 21.17 11.92 -4.88
C VAL A 13 20.55 12.87 -5.91
N ILE A 14 20.84 12.70 -7.19
CA ILE A 14 20.20 13.47 -8.27
C ILE A 14 18.68 13.28 -8.24
N TYR A 15 18.22 12.02 -8.16
CA TYR A 15 16.80 11.72 -8.04
C TYR A 15 16.17 12.41 -6.81
N MET A 16 16.80 12.28 -5.64
CA MET A 16 16.32 12.87 -4.40
C MET A 16 16.24 14.40 -4.47
N ALA A 17 17.22 15.05 -5.11
CA ALA A 17 17.23 16.49 -5.31
C ALA A 17 16.05 16.96 -6.19
N VAL A 18 15.69 16.20 -7.22
CA VAL A 18 14.52 16.46 -8.08
C VAL A 18 13.22 16.34 -7.26
N VAL A 19 13.07 15.30 -6.45
CA VAL A 19 11.89 15.09 -5.59
C VAL A 19 11.73 16.24 -4.59
N ILE A 20 12.80 16.61 -3.89
CA ILE A 20 12.79 17.76 -2.95
C ILE A 20 12.43 19.04 -3.69
N GLY A 21 12.98 19.25 -4.88
CA GLY A 21 12.67 20.42 -5.72
C GLY A 21 11.17 20.55 -6.02
N ILE A 22 10.49 19.45 -6.36
CA ILE A 22 9.04 19.41 -6.56
C ILE A 22 8.32 19.77 -5.25
N GLY A 23 8.72 19.18 -4.12
CA GLY A 23 8.16 19.49 -2.81
C GLY A 23 8.21 21.00 -2.48
N VAL A 24 9.37 21.63 -2.70
CA VAL A 24 9.58 23.07 -2.47
C VAL A 24 8.70 23.93 -3.39
N LEU A 25 8.56 23.56 -4.67
CA LEU A 25 7.73 24.29 -5.61
C LEU A 25 6.24 24.35 -5.18
N TYR A 26 5.72 23.27 -4.65
CA TYR A 26 4.32 23.19 -4.19
C TYR A 26 4.10 23.63 -2.75
N ALA A 27 5.15 23.72 -1.92
CA ALA A 27 5.06 24.03 -0.49
C ALA A 27 4.29 25.33 -0.19
N LYS A 28 4.49 26.38 -1.01
CA LYS A 28 3.82 27.67 -0.82
C LYS A 28 2.29 27.56 -0.99
N ARG A 29 1.82 26.73 -1.93
CA ARG A 29 0.39 26.50 -2.17
C ARG A 29 -0.19 25.58 -1.09
N ALA A 30 0.48 24.50 -0.78
CA ALA A 30 0.06 23.55 0.24
C ALA A 30 -0.17 24.18 1.63
N ASN A 31 0.65 25.20 1.97
CA ASN A 31 0.57 25.86 3.27
C ASN A 31 -0.47 27.00 3.38
N LYS A 32 -1.38 27.16 2.41
CA LYS A 32 -2.41 28.21 2.44
C LYS A 32 -3.49 27.95 3.49
N ASN A 33 -4.03 26.74 3.51
CA ASN A 33 -5.08 26.31 4.44
C ASN A 33 -5.11 24.78 4.56
N SER A 34 -5.95 24.26 5.46
CA SER A 34 -6.05 22.83 5.71
C SER A 34 -6.65 22.04 4.52
N GLU A 35 -7.53 22.63 3.71
CA GLU A 35 -8.09 21.96 2.53
C GLU A 35 -7.03 21.73 1.44
N GLU A 36 -6.21 22.75 1.17
CA GLU A 36 -5.08 22.62 0.24
C GLU A 36 -4.02 21.65 0.79
N TYR A 37 -3.77 21.67 2.09
CA TYR A 37 -2.75 20.82 2.73
C TYR A 37 -3.13 19.34 2.74
N PHE A 38 -4.40 18.99 3.02
CA PHE A 38 -4.84 17.59 3.20
C PHE A 38 -5.52 16.97 1.99
N LEU A 39 -6.06 17.77 1.05
CA LEU A 39 -6.77 17.27 -0.12
C LEU A 39 -6.45 18.02 -1.43
N GLY A 40 -5.52 18.97 -1.42
CA GLY A 40 -5.10 19.74 -2.60
C GLY A 40 -6.22 20.54 -3.26
N GLY A 41 -7.23 21.00 -2.48
CA GLY A 41 -8.35 21.80 -2.97
C GLY A 41 -9.19 21.12 -4.04
N ARG A 42 -9.24 19.78 -4.09
CA ARG A 42 -9.95 18.98 -5.11
C ARG A 42 -9.54 19.39 -6.55
N SER A 43 -8.26 19.59 -6.80
CA SER A 43 -7.75 20.14 -8.06
C SER A 43 -7.05 19.11 -8.98
N LEU A 44 -7.00 17.83 -8.58
CA LEU A 44 -6.27 16.82 -9.34
C LEU A 44 -6.89 16.53 -10.71
N GLY A 45 -6.06 16.53 -11.75
CA GLY A 45 -6.44 16.05 -13.06
C GLY A 45 -6.40 14.52 -13.16
N PRO A 46 -6.95 13.94 -14.26
CA PRO A 46 -7.15 12.48 -14.35
C PRO A 46 -5.86 11.66 -14.37
N TRP A 47 -4.79 12.17 -14.95
CA TRP A 47 -3.48 11.51 -14.96
C TRP A 47 -2.84 11.50 -13.58
N VAL A 48 -2.81 12.66 -12.92
CA VAL A 48 -2.23 12.77 -11.56
C VAL A 48 -3.04 11.95 -10.59
N THR A 49 -4.37 11.97 -10.67
CA THR A 49 -5.24 11.16 -9.80
C THR A 49 -4.96 9.67 -9.94
N ALA A 50 -4.81 9.16 -11.16
CA ALA A 50 -4.52 7.75 -11.40
C ALA A 50 -3.11 7.37 -10.93
N MET A 51 -2.10 8.10 -11.41
CA MET A 51 -0.69 7.77 -11.13
C MET A 51 -0.35 7.96 -9.65
N SER A 52 -0.91 8.99 -8.99
CA SER A 52 -0.72 9.20 -7.55
C SER A 52 -1.46 8.13 -6.73
N ALA A 53 -2.67 7.70 -7.13
CA ALA A 53 -3.36 6.62 -6.43
C ALA A 53 -2.54 5.33 -6.45
N GLU A 54 -2.02 4.95 -7.61
CA GLU A 54 -1.26 3.71 -7.77
C GLU A 54 0.15 3.81 -7.18
N ALA A 55 0.86 4.94 -7.35
CA ALA A 55 2.19 5.13 -6.77
C ALA A 55 2.17 5.17 -5.24
N SER A 56 1.16 5.79 -4.64
CA SER A 56 1.00 5.81 -3.18
C SER A 56 0.57 4.45 -2.60
N ASP A 57 -0.02 3.60 -3.41
CA ASP A 57 -0.42 2.25 -3.05
C ASP A 57 0.72 1.24 -3.20
N MET A 58 1.44 1.33 -4.31
CA MET A 58 2.50 0.42 -4.69
C MET A 58 3.84 0.85 -4.09
N SER A 59 4.02 0.58 -2.78
CA SER A 59 5.24 0.87 -2.03
C SER A 59 6.40 -0.09 -2.37
N GLY A 60 7.40 -0.15 -1.53
CA GLY A 60 8.50 -1.12 -1.65
C GLY A 60 8.05 -2.58 -1.82
N TRP A 61 6.81 -2.92 -1.45
CA TRP A 61 6.28 -4.26 -1.66
C TRP A 61 6.14 -4.63 -3.16
N LEU A 62 5.89 -3.67 -4.04
CA LEU A 62 5.81 -3.96 -5.48
C LEU A 62 7.17 -4.32 -6.09
N LEU A 63 8.23 -3.59 -5.72
CA LEU A 63 9.56 -3.78 -6.32
C LEU A 63 10.43 -4.78 -5.55
N MET A 64 10.13 -5.03 -4.28
CA MET A 64 10.88 -5.96 -3.43
C MET A 64 10.02 -7.11 -2.92
N GLY A 65 8.88 -6.82 -2.27
CA GLY A 65 8.04 -7.83 -1.64
C GLY A 65 7.44 -8.84 -2.62
N LEU A 66 6.75 -8.38 -3.66
CA LEU A 66 6.12 -9.27 -4.64
C LEU A 66 7.12 -10.08 -5.47
N PRO A 67 8.21 -9.50 -6.00
CA PRO A 67 9.29 -10.28 -6.59
C PRO A 67 9.92 -11.26 -5.60
N GLY A 68 10.07 -10.88 -4.34
CA GLY A 68 10.58 -11.75 -3.28
C GLY A 68 9.69 -12.98 -3.04
N VAL A 69 8.36 -12.82 -3.03
CA VAL A 69 7.41 -13.94 -2.94
C VAL A 69 7.55 -14.86 -4.15
N ALA A 70 7.57 -14.31 -5.37
CA ALA A 70 7.72 -15.10 -6.59
C ALA A 70 9.09 -15.81 -6.66
N TYR A 71 10.16 -15.18 -6.19
CA TYR A 71 11.49 -15.79 -6.07
C TYR A 71 11.47 -16.95 -5.05
N TRP A 72 10.79 -16.79 -3.93
CA TRP A 72 10.80 -17.75 -2.82
C TRP A 72 9.98 -19.00 -3.09
N CYS A 73 8.74 -18.86 -3.52
CA CYS A 73 7.80 -19.98 -3.65
C CYS A 73 7.15 -20.12 -5.04
N GLY A 74 7.59 -19.33 -6.01
CA GLY A 74 7.12 -19.41 -7.39
C GLY A 74 5.84 -18.63 -7.66
N LEU A 75 5.08 -19.10 -8.66
CA LEU A 75 4.03 -18.34 -9.31
C LEU A 75 2.73 -18.23 -8.47
N ALA A 76 2.30 -19.30 -7.78
CA ALA A 76 0.95 -19.38 -7.21
C ALA A 76 0.60 -18.20 -6.28
N ASP A 77 1.33 -18.03 -5.18
CA ASP A 77 1.07 -16.94 -4.20
C ASP A 77 1.16 -15.56 -4.85
N ALA A 78 2.20 -15.33 -5.63
CA ALA A 78 2.43 -14.05 -6.28
C ALA A 78 1.34 -13.71 -7.31
N PHE A 79 0.95 -14.69 -8.14
CA PHE A 79 -0.05 -14.51 -9.18
C PHE A 79 -1.45 -14.27 -8.60
N TRP A 80 -1.92 -15.10 -7.66
CA TRP A 80 -3.27 -14.95 -7.12
C TRP A 80 -3.41 -13.68 -6.29
N THR A 81 -2.35 -13.27 -5.59
CA THR A 81 -2.27 -11.95 -4.94
C THR A 81 -2.37 -10.82 -5.97
N ALA A 82 -1.55 -10.85 -7.02
CA ALA A 82 -1.52 -9.83 -8.06
C ALA A 82 -2.85 -9.77 -8.84
N PHE A 83 -3.43 -10.92 -9.17
CA PHE A 83 -4.71 -11.01 -9.84
C PHE A 83 -5.85 -10.45 -8.98
N GLY A 84 -5.88 -10.83 -7.68
CA GLY A 84 -6.84 -10.27 -6.73
C GLY A 84 -6.73 -8.75 -6.61
N LEU A 85 -5.52 -8.22 -6.52
CA LEU A 85 -5.26 -6.77 -6.48
C LEU A 85 -5.73 -6.08 -7.77
N ALA A 86 -5.45 -6.63 -8.95
CA ALA A 86 -5.90 -6.06 -10.21
C ALA A 86 -7.43 -6.00 -10.32
N VAL A 87 -8.11 -7.09 -9.94
CA VAL A 87 -9.58 -7.15 -9.90
C VAL A 87 -10.14 -6.17 -8.87
N GLY A 88 -9.57 -6.13 -7.68
CA GLY A 88 -9.98 -5.21 -6.61
C GLY A 88 -9.83 -3.75 -7.00
N THR A 89 -8.69 -3.37 -7.61
CA THR A 89 -8.47 -2.03 -8.16
C THR A 89 -9.55 -1.68 -9.17
N TYR A 90 -9.80 -2.56 -10.15
CA TYR A 90 -10.83 -2.30 -11.16
C TYR A 90 -12.20 -2.06 -10.55
N LEU A 91 -12.62 -2.92 -9.61
CA LEU A 91 -13.91 -2.81 -8.94
C LEU A 91 -13.98 -1.55 -8.06
N ASN A 92 -12.92 -1.19 -7.37
CA ASN A 92 -12.88 0.03 -6.57
C ASN A 92 -13.02 1.29 -7.43
N TRP A 93 -12.27 1.38 -8.52
CA TRP A 93 -12.41 2.48 -9.49
C TRP A 93 -13.79 2.51 -10.18
N LEU A 94 -14.37 1.35 -10.45
CA LEU A 94 -15.67 1.25 -11.13
C LEU A 94 -16.84 1.63 -10.21
N LEU A 95 -16.85 1.07 -9.01
CA LEU A 95 -18.00 1.12 -8.11
C LEU A 95 -17.90 2.31 -7.14
N VAL A 96 -16.75 2.47 -6.48
CA VAL A 96 -16.60 3.40 -5.35
C VAL A 96 -16.31 4.81 -5.80
N SER A 97 -15.40 5.01 -6.75
CA SER A 97 -14.78 6.30 -7.04
C SER A 97 -15.80 7.42 -7.27
N LYS A 98 -16.74 7.21 -8.19
CA LYS A 98 -17.72 8.23 -8.58
C LYS A 98 -18.70 8.56 -7.45
N ARG A 99 -19.20 7.52 -6.75
CA ARG A 99 -20.12 7.71 -5.63
C ARG A 99 -19.45 8.39 -4.44
N LEU A 100 -18.22 7.99 -4.12
CA LEU A 100 -17.45 8.62 -3.05
C LEU A 100 -17.16 10.09 -3.36
N ARG A 101 -16.75 10.41 -4.60
CA ARG A 101 -16.51 11.80 -5.02
C ARG A 101 -17.74 12.67 -4.80
N ARG A 102 -18.91 12.21 -5.24
CA ARG A 102 -20.18 12.91 -5.03
C ARG A 102 -20.55 13.02 -3.56
N TYR A 103 -20.51 11.88 -2.86
CA TYR A 103 -20.95 11.84 -1.47
C TYR A 103 -20.06 12.66 -0.56
N SER A 104 -18.75 12.71 -0.79
CA SER A 104 -17.84 13.53 0.02
C SER A 104 -18.17 15.02 -0.07
N VAL A 105 -18.64 15.50 -1.21
CA VAL A 105 -19.13 16.89 -1.37
C VAL A 105 -20.46 17.07 -0.63
N ARG A 106 -21.42 16.17 -0.84
CA ARG A 106 -22.73 16.22 -0.19
C ARG A 106 -22.64 16.09 1.33
N ALA A 107 -21.71 15.29 1.83
CA ALA A 107 -21.41 15.11 3.24
C ALA A 107 -20.56 16.27 3.78
N ASN A 108 -21.06 17.48 3.68
CA ASN A 108 -20.45 18.71 4.19
C ASN A 108 -19.04 18.98 3.65
N ASN A 109 -18.81 18.73 2.37
CA ASN A 109 -17.49 18.88 1.70
C ASN A 109 -16.33 18.24 2.48
N SER A 110 -16.54 17.03 2.96
CA SER A 110 -15.56 16.30 3.78
C SER A 110 -14.21 16.16 3.08
N ILE A 111 -13.13 16.53 3.75
CA ILE A 111 -11.76 16.50 3.21
C ILE A 111 -10.91 15.33 3.73
N THR A 112 -11.42 14.59 4.71
CA THR A 112 -10.80 13.36 5.23
C THR A 112 -11.81 12.22 5.29
N LEU A 113 -11.33 10.97 5.34
CA LEU A 113 -12.25 9.81 5.46
C LEU A 113 -12.97 9.74 6.80
N PRO A 114 -12.33 10.00 7.96
CA PRO A 114 -13.06 10.05 9.22
C PRO A 114 -14.17 11.09 9.23
N GLU A 115 -13.92 12.26 8.63
CA GLU A 115 -14.92 13.31 8.47
C GLU A 115 -16.06 12.86 7.55
N PHE A 116 -15.73 12.22 6.41
CA PHE A 116 -16.72 11.66 5.49
C PHE A 116 -17.64 10.67 6.19
N PHE A 117 -17.10 9.68 6.90
CA PHE A 117 -17.93 8.69 7.60
C PHE A 117 -18.79 9.33 8.70
N SER A 118 -18.25 10.25 9.49
CA SER A 118 -19.01 10.96 10.51
C SER A 118 -20.16 11.78 9.92
N ASN A 119 -19.88 12.53 8.84
CA ASN A 119 -20.88 13.37 8.17
C ASN A 119 -21.92 12.55 7.40
N ARG A 120 -21.50 11.39 6.80
CA ARG A 120 -22.41 10.46 6.13
C ARG A 120 -23.53 9.98 7.03
N PHE A 121 -23.24 9.77 8.31
CA PHE A 121 -24.21 9.34 9.32
C PHE A 121 -24.73 10.50 10.18
N ARG A 122 -24.40 11.75 9.84
CA ARG A 122 -24.78 12.98 10.57
C ARG A 122 -24.54 12.82 12.07
N GLU A 123 -23.36 12.39 12.44
CA GLU A 123 -23.03 12.01 13.80
C GLU A 123 -22.69 13.22 14.67
N ASN A 124 -23.45 13.42 15.77
CA ASN A 124 -23.19 14.50 16.72
C ASN A 124 -22.07 14.18 17.72
N LYS A 125 -21.96 12.90 18.15
CA LYS A 125 -21.02 12.46 19.19
C LYS A 125 -19.59 12.20 18.69
N LYS A 126 -19.36 12.27 17.40
CA LYS A 126 -18.03 12.08 16.75
C LYS A 126 -17.32 10.74 17.03
N VAL A 127 -18.07 9.69 17.43
CA VAL A 127 -17.50 8.36 17.74
C VAL A 127 -16.93 7.69 16.47
N ILE A 128 -17.65 7.75 15.34
CA ILE A 128 -17.17 7.22 14.05
C ILE A 128 -15.90 7.95 13.64
N MET A 129 -15.87 9.28 13.78
CA MET A 129 -14.70 10.09 13.45
C MET A 129 -13.49 9.70 14.29
N LEU A 130 -13.66 9.54 15.61
CA LEU A 130 -12.59 9.16 16.53
C LEU A 130 -12.06 7.75 16.26
N LEU A 131 -12.97 6.76 16.09
CA LEU A 131 -12.59 5.39 15.79
C LEU A 131 -11.89 5.28 14.45
N SER A 132 -12.42 5.93 13.41
CA SER A 132 -11.79 5.95 12.10
C SER A 132 -10.38 6.56 12.16
N ALA A 133 -10.23 7.69 12.85
CA ALA A 133 -8.93 8.33 13.02
C ALA A 133 -7.94 7.42 13.80
N ALA A 134 -8.40 6.77 14.87
CA ALA A 134 -7.57 5.86 15.66
C ALA A 134 -7.08 4.66 14.83
N PHE A 135 -7.96 4.02 14.06
CA PHE A 135 -7.57 2.90 13.19
C PHE A 135 -6.62 3.35 12.07
N ILE A 136 -6.83 4.53 11.49
CA ILE A 136 -5.90 5.10 10.49
C ILE A 136 -4.51 5.30 11.10
N LEU A 137 -4.43 5.85 12.31
CA LEU A 137 -3.16 6.04 13.02
C LEU A 137 -2.43 4.70 13.22
N VAL A 138 -3.13 3.69 13.73
CA VAL A 138 -2.53 2.37 14.00
C VAL A 138 -2.03 1.71 12.73
N PHE A 139 -2.89 1.54 11.73
CA PHE A 139 -2.53 0.76 10.55
C PHE A 139 -1.54 1.48 9.63
N PHE A 140 -1.60 2.82 9.50
CA PHE A 140 -0.59 3.53 8.73
C PHE A 140 0.76 3.61 9.43
N THR A 141 0.81 3.62 10.76
CA THR A 141 2.09 3.51 11.46
C THR A 141 2.78 2.18 11.16
N VAL A 142 2.02 1.08 11.19
CA VAL A 142 2.54 -0.24 10.79
C VAL A 142 2.93 -0.25 9.32
N TYR A 143 2.09 0.30 8.44
CA TYR A 143 2.40 0.32 7.01
C TYR A 143 3.65 1.17 6.71
N ALA A 144 3.78 2.35 7.32
CA ALA A 144 4.95 3.22 7.15
C ALA A 144 6.25 2.54 7.61
N SER A 145 6.21 1.66 8.61
CA SER A 145 7.39 0.90 9.03
C SER A 145 7.95 0.03 7.90
N SER A 146 7.10 -0.52 7.03
CA SER A 146 7.56 -1.29 5.86
C SER A 146 8.40 -0.45 4.89
N CYS A 147 8.10 0.85 4.79
CA CYS A 147 8.88 1.79 3.98
C CYS A 147 10.28 2.02 4.58
N PHE A 148 10.37 2.09 5.92
CA PHE A 148 11.66 2.21 6.60
C PHE A 148 12.48 0.93 6.49
N VAL A 149 11.84 -0.26 6.60
CA VAL A 149 12.49 -1.55 6.32
C VAL A 149 13.03 -1.58 4.88
N THR A 150 12.24 -1.10 3.91
CA THR A 150 12.65 -1.01 2.51
C THR A 150 13.91 -0.15 2.35
N CYS A 151 13.95 1.03 2.96
CA CYS A 151 15.14 1.90 2.95
C CYS A 151 16.35 1.22 3.62
N GLY A 152 16.14 0.57 4.76
CA GLY A 152 17.18 -0.16 5.47
C GLY A 152 17.81 -1.25 4.59
N LYS A 153 16.99 -2.12 4.01
CA LYS A 153 17.44 -3.18 3.10
C LYS A 153 18.14 -2.62 1.86
N LEU A 154 17.57 -1.59 1.23
CA LEU A 154 18.13 -0.97 0.05
C LEU A 154 19.53 -0.39 0.33
N PHE A 155 19.66 0.45 1.34
CA PHE A 155 20.91 1.15 1.61
C PHE A 155 21.97 0.23 2.22
N SER A 156 21.61 -0.71 3.12
CA SER A 156 22.56 -1.67 3.65
C SER A 156 23.11 -2.59 2.57
N THR A 157 22.27 -3.05 1.65
CA THR A 157 22.71 -3.89 0.51
C THR A 157 23.60 -3.12 -0.46
N LEU A 158 23.30 -1.84 -0.75
CA LEU A 158 24.08 -1.03 -1.71
C LEU A 158 25.38 -0.50 -1.13
N PHE A 159 25.39 -0.07 0.13
CA PHE A 159 26.52 0.65 0.72
C PHE A 159 27.28 -0.16 1.77
N GLY A 160 26.81 -1.39 2.10
CA GLY A 160 27.49 -2.29 3.03
C GLY A 160 27.54 -1.79 4.47
N GLY A 161 26.67 -0.84 4.86
CA GLY A 161 26.58 -0.32 6.19
C GLY A 161 25.65 -1.14 7.10
N ASP A 162 25.71 -0.84 8.41
CA ASP A 162 24.79 -1.39 9.38
C ASP A 162 23.34 -1.07 9.03
N TYR A 163 22.45 -2.08 9.11
CA TYR A 163 21.05 -1.96 8.72
C TYR A 163 20.33 -0.81 9.43
N VAL A 164 20.48 -0.70 10.76
CA VAL A 164 19.78 0.31 11.56
C VAL A 164 20.24 1.72 11.16
N THR A 165 21.55 1.92 10.99
CA THR A 165 22.10 3.21 10.53
C THR A 165 21.56 3.57 9.14
N MET A 166 21.54 2.62 8.21
CA MET A 166 21.05 2.84 6.85
C MET A 166 19.54 3.09 6.83
N MET A 167 18.78 2.39 7.64
CA MET A 167 17.35 2.60 7.82
C MET A 167 17.05 4.00 8.39
N LEU A 168 17.79 4.45 9.39
CA LEU A 168 17.64 5.79 9.96
C LEU A 168 17.96 6.90 8.95
N LEU A 169 18.98 6.74 8.11
CA LEU A 169 19.27 7.67 7.03
C LEU A 169 18.13 7.77 6.03
N GLY A 170 17.57 6.63 5.61
CA GLY A 170 16.41 6.58 4.73
C GLY A 170 15.17 7.21 5.37
N ALA A 171 14.89 6.90 6.63
CA ALA A 171 13.77 7.47 7.37
C ALA A 171 13.90 9.00 7.51
N ALA A 172 15.11 9.51 7.81
CA ALA A 172 15.37 10.95 7.89
C ALA A 172 15.08 11.66 6.57
N PHE A 173 15.47 11.04 5.45
CA PHE A 173 15.18 11.57 4.11
C PHE A 173 13.68 11.62 3.81
N VAL A 174 12.95 10.53 4.05
CA VAL A 174 11.49 10.46 3.90
C VAL A 174 10.81 11.54 4.72
N LEU A 175 11.20 11.70 5.99
CA LEU A 175 10.62 12.69 6.88
C LEU A 175 10.85 14.12 6.41
N LEU A 176 12.08 14.43 5.98
CA LEU A 176 12.42 15.76 5.49
C LEU A 176 11.53 16.16 4.31
N TYR A 177 11.32 15.24 3.38
CA TYR A 177 10.44 15.47 2.23
C TYR A 177 8.98 15.64 2.64
N THR A 178 8.44 14.71 3.45
CA THR A 178 7.02 14.69 3.83
C THR A 178 6.58 15.95 4.61
N ILE A 179 7.46 16.49 5.46
CA ILE A 179 7.15 17.69 6.24
C ILE A 179 6.98 18.94 5.35
N LEU A 180 7.67 18.99 4.20
CA LEU A 180 7.69 20.18 3.33
C LEU A 180 6.44 20.27 2.44
N GLY A 181 5.87 19.16 1.97
CA GLY A 181 5.07 19.14 0.76
C GLY A 181 3.55 19.27 0.92
N GLY A 182 2.88 18.52 1.79
CA GLY A 182 1.42 18.36 1.80
C GLY A 182 0.88 17.62 0.55
N PHE A 183 -0.43 17.33 0.54
CA PHE A 183 -1.08 16.44 -0.44
C PHE A 183 -0.88 16.80 -1.92
N LEU A 184 -0.84 18.09 -2.26
CA LEU A 184 -0.67 18.51 -3.65
C LEU A 184 0.76 18.28 -4.16
N ALA A 185 1.77 18.54 -3.32
CA ALA A 185 3.16 18.27 -3.63
C ALA A 185 3.40 16.77 -3.75
N GLU A 186 2.88 16.00 -2.80
CA GLU A 186 2.85 14.55 -2.80
C GLU A 186 2.27 14.02 -4.11
N SER A 187 1.03 14.40 -4.46
CA SER A 187 0.38 13.92 -5.69
C SER A 187 1.11 14.30 -6.98
N ALA A 188 1.77 15.45 -7.01
CA ALA A 188 2.57 15.89 -8.17
C ALA A 188 3.88 15.09 -8.29
N SER A 189 4.55 14.82 -7.16
CA SER A 189 5.76 13.99 -7.16
C SER A 189 5.45 12.52 -7.41
N ASP A 190 4.32 12.00 -6.92
CA ASP A 190 3.85 10.64 -7.19
C ASP A 190 3.72 10.35 -8.68
N PHE A 191 3.25 11.34 -9.45
CA PHE A 191 3.17 11.21 -10.90
C PHE A 191 4.55 10.96 -11.53
N MET A 192 5.57 11.70 -11.11
CA MET A 192 6.94 11.51 -11.58
C MET A 192 7.53 10.18 -11.05
N GLN A 193 7.27 9.88 -9.77
CA GLN A 193 7.74 8.65 -9.12
C GLN A 193 7.16 7.41 -9.78
N ALA A 194 5.89 7.43 -10.18
CA ALA A 194 5.28 6.35 -10.96
C ALA A 194 6.01 6.10 -12.28
N ILE A 195 6.42 7.16 -12.99
CA ILE A 195 7.21 7.01 -14.22
C ILE A 195 8.56 6.35 -13.93
N VAL A 196 9.24 6.77 -12.86
CA VAL A 196 10.53 6.16 -12.46
C VAL A 196 10.36 4.69 -12.11
N MET A 197 9.28 4.31 -11.43
CA MET A 197 8.95 2.91 -11.12
C MET A 197 8.71 2.08 -12.40
N ILE A 198 7.94 2.62 -13.37
CA ILE A 198 7.70 1.96 -14.66
C ILE A 198 9.02 1.68 -15.39
N VAL A 199 9.88 2.69 -15.46
CA VAL A 199 11.18 2.57 -16.12
C VAL A 199 12.05 1.53 -15.41
N ALA A 200 12.11 1.57 -14.08
CA ALA A 200 12.87 0.62 -13.28
C ALA A 200 12.40 -0.83 -13.52
N LEU A 201 11.09 -1.08 -13.48
CA LEU A 201 10.50 -2.40 -13.77
C LEU A 201 10.83 -2.86 -15.18
N ALA A 202 10.65 -1.99 -16.19
CA ALA A 202 10.91 -2.33 -17.58
C ALA A 202 12.39 -2.66 -17.83
N VAL A 203 13.32 -1.90 -17.24
CA VAL A 203 14.76 -2.14 -17.36
C VAL A 203 15.13 -3.47 -16.72
N ILE A 204 14.69 -3.74 -15.49
CA ILE A 204 15.07 -4.95 -14.75
C ILE A 204 14.51 -6.20 -15.42
N VAL A 205 13.24 -6.21 -15.83
CA VAL A 205 12.67 -7.39 -16.50
C VAL A 205 13.36 -7.67 -17.83
N THR A 206 13.71 -6.63 -18.58
CA THR A 206 14.37 -6.77 -19.88
C THR A 206 15.80 -7.31 -19.71
N ILE A 207 16.60 -6.63 -18.89
CA ILE A 207 18.00 -7.02 -18.64
C ILE A 207 18.08 -8.42 -18.01
N GLY A 208 17.27 -8.71 -16.99
CA GLY A 208 17.25 -10.00 -16.34
C GLY A 208 16.90 -11.12 -17.31
N THR A 209 15.87 -10.92 -18.14
CA THR A 209 15.48 -11.92 -19.16
C THR A 209 16.58 -12.15 -20.20
N VAL A 210 17.21 -11.08 -20.68
CA VAL A 210 18.33 -11.18 -21.62
C VAL A 210 19.53 -11.90 -20.99
N SER A 211 19.87 -11.54 -19.74
CA SER A 211 20.97 -12.18 -19.01
C SER A 211 20.73 -13.68 -18.74
N ALA A 212 19.48 -14.09 -18.64
CA ALA A 212 19.09 -15.49 -18.47
C ALA A 212 19.06 -16.29 -19.80
N GLY A 213 19.45 -15.69 -20.91
CA GLY A 213 19.42 -16.34 -22.23
C GLY A 213 18.09 -16.22 -22.97
N GLY A 214 17.18 -15.37 -22.50
CA GLY A 214 15.87 -15.11 -23.08
C GLY A 214 14.71 -15.81 -22.36
N LEU A 215 13.49 -15.47 -22.76
CA LEU A 215 12.27 -15.97 -22.13
C LEU A 215 12.17 -17.51 -22.12
N GLY A 216 12.59 -18.15 -23.22
CA GLY A 216 12.57 -19.62 -23.34
C GLY A 216 13.44 -20.29 -22.26
N GLU A 217 14.66 -19.81 -22.05
CA GLU A 217 15.57 -20.33 -21.04
C GLU A 217 15.06 -20.08 -19.61
N VAL A 218 14.52 -18.90 -19.36
CA VAL A 218 13.88 -18.61 -18.05
C VAL A 218 12.77 -19.62 -17.75
N MET A 219 11.88 -19.87 -18.71
CA MET A 219 10.75 -20.78 -18.51
C MET A 219 11.19 -22.24 -18.41
N ASN A 220 12.21 -22.67 -19.18
CA ASN A 220 12.74 -24.03 -19.11
C ASN A 220 13.40 -24.29 -17.76
N ASN A 221 14.29 -23.42 -17.30
CA ASN A 221 14.97 -23.56 -16.01
C ASN A 221 14.02 -23.46 -14.81
N ALA A 222 13.03 -22.57 -14.88
CA ALA A 222 12.03 -22.44 -13.81
C ALA A 222 11.13 -23.69 -13.69
N LYS A 223 10.85 -24.40 -14.80
CA LYS A 223 10.09 -25.67 -14.79
C LYS A 223 10.80 -26.82 -14.10
N GLU A 224 12.12 -26.76 -13.96
CA GLU A 224 12.88 -27.78 -13.24
C GLU A 224 12.60 -27.76 -11.72
N ILE A 225 12.10 -26.65 -11.19
CA ILE A 225 11.73 -26.54 -9.77
C ILE A 225 10.29 -27.01 -9.59
N PRO A 226 10.04 -28.06 -8.77
CA PRO A 226 8.71 -28.62 -8.57
C PRO A 226 7.70 -27.57 -8.07
N GLY A 227 6.57 -27.42 -8.74
CA GLY A 227 5.49 -26.50 -8.38
C GLY A 227 5.77 -25.01 -8.64
N PHE A 228 6.95 -24.63 -9.17
CA PHE A 228 7.35 -23.22 -9.23
C PHE A 228 6.54 -22.38 -10.23
N LEU A 229 6.11 -22.97 -11.34
CA LEU A 229 5.30 -22.31 -12.37
C LEU A 229 3.83 -22.76 -12.36
N GLU A 230 3.40 -23.47 -11.34
CA GLU A 230 2.02 -23.93 -11.23
C GLU A 230 1.13 -22.85 -10.60
N PHE A 231 -0.15 -22.81 -11.05
CA PHE A 231 -1.16 -21.93 -10.48
C PHE A 231 -1.89 -22.54 -9.27
N PHE A 232 -1.95 -23.86 -9.21
CA PHE A 232 -2.62 -24.65 -8.18
C PHE A 232 -1.67 -25.56 -7.41
N GLY A 233 -0.38 -25.30 -7.54
CA GLY A 233 0.69 -25.92 -6.80
C GLY A 233 1.72 -24.86 -6.42
N MET A 234 2.39 -25.05 -5.29
CA MET A 234 3.39 -24.09 -4.79
C MET A 234 4.70 -24.82 -4.53
N ALA A 235 5.79 -24.23 -4.99
CA ALA A 235 7.13 -24.67 -4.63
C ALA A 235 7.37 -24.42 -3.13
N THR A 236 7.88 -25.44 -2.44
CA THR A 236 8.13 -25.36 -1.00
C THR A 236 9.61 -25.47 -0.71
N PRO A 237 10.33 -24.34 -0.44
CA PRO A 237 11.71 -24.38 -0.04
C PRO A 237 11.89 -25.22 1.25
N THR A 238 12.84 -26.15 1.24
CA THR A 238 13.20 -26.90 2.46
C THR A 238 14.10 -26.04 3.31
N VAL A 239 13.66 -25.72 4.53
CA VAL A 239 14.37 -24.79 5.43
C VAL A 239 14.86 -25.48 6.70
N ASN A 240 15.96 -24.97 7.28
CA ASN A 240 16.43 -25.34 8.61
C ASN A 240 15.61 -24.61 9.71
N GLU A 241 15.96 -24.87 10.97
CA GLU A 241 15.29 -24.24 12.14
C GLU A 241 15.37 -22.70 12.15
N ALA A 242 16.39 -22.13 11.52
CA ALA A 242 16.56 -20.68 11.38
C ALA A 242 15.77 -20.09 10.18
N GLY A 243 14.98 -20.90 9.45
CA GLY A 243 14.21 -20.46 8.27
C GLY A 243 15.07 -20.24 7.01
N GLN A 244 16.32 -20.71 7.00
CA GLN A 244 17.22 -20.62 5.87
C GLN A 244 17.04 -21.85 4.97
N GLN A 245 16.89 -21.64 3.66
CA GLN A 245 16.78 -22.71 2.67
C GLN A 245 18.05 -23.55 2.61
N LEU A 246 17.89 -24.86 2.62
CA LEU A 246 18.99 -25.79 2.48
C LEU A 246 19.57 -25.76 1.07
N VAL A 247 20.88 -25.98 0.97
CA VAL A 247 21.62 -26.07 -0.30
C VAL A 247 22.37 -27.39 -0.32
N GLU A 248 22.14 -28.21 -1.35
CA GLU A 248 22.82 -29.48 -1.58
C GLU A 248 23.47 -29.45 -2.96
N ALA A 249 24.73 -29.83 -3.03
CA ALA A 249 25.54 -29.80 -4.27
C ALA A 249 25.48 -28.45 -5.03
N GLY A 250 25.39 -27.32 -4.28
CA GLY A 250 25.30 -25.96 -4.83
C GLY A 250 23.93 -25.58 -5.36
N LYS A 251 22.89 -26.40 -5.14
CA LYS A 251 21.52 -26.09 -5.55
C LYS A 251 20.59 -25.99 -4.32
N PRO A 252 19.71 -24.98 -4.27
CA PRO A 252 18.70 -24.87 -3.24
C PRO A 252 17.71 -26.04 -3.28
N VAL A 253 17.42 -26.62 -2.11
CA VAL A 253 16.55 -27.77 -1.97
C VAL A 253 15.09 -27.34 -1.86
N PHE A 254 14.22 -28.00 -2.64
CA PHE A 254 12.78 -27.88 -2.56
C PHE A 254 12.17 -29.22 -2.13
N GLY A 255 11.13 -29.16 -1.32
CA GLY A 255 10.28 -30.29 -0.97
C GLY A 255 9.30 -30.63 -2.12
N GLY A 256 8.33 -31.49 -1.82
CA GLY A 256 7.24 -31.76 -2.74
C GLY A 256 6.37 -30.53 -3.00
N VAL A 257 5.63 -30.58 -4.11
CA VAL A 257 4.64 -29.54 -4.45
C VAL A 257 3.58 -29.49 -3.37
N THR A 258 3.32 -28.32 -2.82
CA THR A 258 2.21 -28.10 -1.90
C THR A 258 0.95 -27.80 -2.70
N ASP A 259 -0.15 -28.54 -2.46
CA ASP A 259 -1.43 -28.30 -3.09
C ASP A 259 -1.97 -26.92 -2.76
N TYR A 260 -2.39 -26.19 -3.78
CA TYR A 260 -2.95 -24.86 -3.66
C TYR A 260 -4.46 -24.92 -3.83
N SER A 261 -5.17 -25.04 -2.71
CA SER A 261 -6.61 -25.24 -2.68
C SER A 261 -7.40 -24.02 -3.19
N ILE A 262 -8.64 -24.24 -3.61
CA ILE A 262 -9.56 -23.15 -3.99
C ILE A 262 -9.72 -22.14 -2.83
N LEU A 263 -9.73 -22.61 -1.58
CA LEU A 263 -9.78 -21.74 -0.40
C LEU A 263 -8.54 -20.84 -0.32
N THR A 264 -7.37 -21.40 -0.61
CA THR A 264 -6.12 -20.63 -0.66
C THR A 264 -6.15 -19.59 -1.79
N VAL A 265 -6.63 -19.97 -2.97
CA VAL A 265 -6.85 -19.03 -4.09
C VAL A 265 -7.78 -17.88 -3.67
N CYS A 266 -8.95 -18.18 -3.10
CA CYS A 266 -9.86 -17.15 -2.61
C CYS A 266 -9.23 -16.27 -1.53
N SER A 267 -8.42 -16.86 -0.66
CA SER A 267 -7.69 -16.17 0.38
C SER A 267 -6.69 -15.15 -0.20
N MET A 268 -5.88 -15.55 -1.19
CA MET A 268 -4.94 -14.64 -1.84
C MET A 268 -5.66 -13.59 -2.70
N MET A 269 -6.69 -13.96 -3.42
CA MET A 269 -7.52 -12.99 -4.16
C MET A 269 -8.20 -11.96 -3.25
N ALA A 270 -8.40 -12.28 -1.97
CA ALA A 270 -8.96 -11.33 -0.99
C ALA A 270 -8.13 -10.07 -0.78
N TRP A 271 -6.84 -10.05 -1.18
CA TRP A 271 -6.06 -8.82 -1.24
C TRP A 271 -6.80 -7.70 -1.99
N GLY A 272 -7.54 -8.04 -3.05
CA GLY A 272 -8.35 -7.07 -3.79
C GLY A 272 -9.46 -6.40 -2.98
N LEU A 273 -9.98 -7.05 -1.94
CA LEU A 273 -10.98 -6.47 -1.03
C LEU A 273 -10.42 -5.29 -0.23
N GLY A 274 -9.12 -5.25 -0.01
CA GLY A 274 -8.44 -4.18 0.70
C GLY A 274 -8.64 -2.81 0.06
N TYR A 275 -8.70 -2.73 -1.28
CA TYR A 275 -8.86 -1.47 -2.00
C TYR A 275 -10.09 -0.67 -1.59
N PHE A 276 -11.18 -1.33 -1.21
CA PHE A 276 -12.38 -0.64 -0.75
C PHE A 276 -12.19 0.13 0.57
N GLY A 277 -11.13 -0.20 1.31
CA GLY A 277 -10.81 0.41 2.59
C GLY A 277 -9.53 1.26 2.63
N MET A 278 -8.74 1.30 1.55
CA MET A 278 -7.43 1.96 1.54
C MET A 278 -7.53 3.49 1.46
N PRO A 279 -7.19 4.23 2.54
CA PRO A 279 -7.43 5.67 2.62
C PRO A 279 -6.67 6.46 1.55
N GLN A 280 -5.44 6.11 1.20
CA GLN A 280 -4.64 6.83 0.21
C GLN A 280 -5.29 6.78 -1.18
N VAL A 281 -5.88 5.65 -1.57
CA VAL A 281 -6.59 5.52 -2.85
C VAL A 281 -7.92 6.27 -2.82
N LEU A 282 -8.69 6.09 -1.74
CA LEU A 282 -10.01 6.70 -1.59
C LEU A 282 -9.95 8.23 -1.56
N LEU A 283 -8.91 8.81 -0.95
CA LEU A 283 -8.70 10.26 -0.95
C LEU A 283 -8.41 10.81 -2.35
N ARG A 284 -7.71 10.07 -3.22
CA ARG A 284 -7.50 10.49 -4.62
C ARG A 284 -8.83 10.57 -5.39
N PHE A 285 -9.79 9.67 -5.10
CA PHE A 285 -11.14 9.77 -5.67
C PHE A 285 -11.87 11.04 -5.19
N MET A 286 -11.68 11.43 -3.93
CA MET A 286 -12.26 12.66 -3.39
C MET A 286 -11.59 13.91 -3.95
N ALA A 287 -10.30 13.85 -4.27
CA ALA A 287 -9.46 14.98 -4.67
C ALA A 287 -9.55 15.32 -6.17
N ILE A 288 -10.15 14.48 -7.01
CA ILE A 288 -10.28 14.76 -8.45
C ILE A 288 -11.17 15.98 -8.71
N ARG A 289 -10.76 16.82 -9.66
CA ARG A 289 -11.48 18.07 -9.97
C ARG A 289 -12.88 17.83 -10.55
N LYS A 290 -13.04 16.84 -11.45
CA LYS A 290 -14.31 16.50 -12.11
C LYS A 290 -14.58 15.01 -12.05
N GLU A 291 -15.81 14.60 -11.71
CA GLU A 291 -16.18 13.19 -11.60
C GLU A 291 -16.17 12.43 -12.93
N GLU A 292 -16.41 13.13 -14.05
CA GLU A 292 -16.41 12.54 -15.40
C GLU A 292 -15.00 12.02 -15.77
N GLU A 293 -13.97 12.65 -15.24
CA GLU A 293 -12.57 12.29 -15.48
C GLU A 293 -12.17 10.96 -14.80
N LEU A 294 -12.92 10.49 -13.80
CA LEU A 294 -12.68 9.21 -13.12
C LEU A 294 -12.67 8.01 -14.08
N LYS A 295 -13.46 8.04 -15.16
CA LYS A 295 -13.42 6.99 -16.19
C LYS A 295 -12.07 6.94 -16.90
N ARG A 296 -11.46 8.10 -17.16
CA ARG A 296 -10.12 8.19 -17.75
C ARG A 296 -9.05 7.74 -16.76
N SER A 297 -9.13 8.20 -15.51
CA SER A 297 -8.23 7.79 -14.44
C SER A 297 -8.23 6.27 -14.24
N ARG A 298 -9.41 5.63 -14.21
CA ARG A 298 -9.52 4.17 -14.12
C ARG A 298 -8.76 3.44 -15.23
N ARG A 299 -8.87 3.91 -16.48
CA ARG A 299 -8.16 3.27 -17.60
C ARG A 299 -6.63 3.36 -17.42
N ILE A 300 -6.14 4.53 -17.01
CA ILE A 300 -4.72 4.77 -16.75
C ILE A 300 -4.25 3.87 -15.60
N ALA A 301 -4.97 3.88 -14.48
CA ALA A 301 -4.67 3.05 -13.31
C ALA A 301 -4.61 1.56 -13.67
N MET A 302 -5.59 1.05 -14.43
CA MET A 302 -5.62 -0.37 -14.80
C MET A 302 -4.47 -0.80 -15.70
N ILE A 303 -4.07 0.04 -16.66
CA ILE A 303 -2.88 -0.24 -17.50
C ILE A 303 -1.64 -0.34 -16.61
N TRP A 304 -1.47 0.62 -15.69
CA TRP A 304 -0.37 0.60 -14.73
C TRP A 304 -0.39 -0.69 -13.87
N VAL A 305 -1.50 -0.97 -13.21
CA VAL A 305 -1.62 -2.09 -12.26
C VAL A 305 -1.35 -3.43 -12.92
N VAL A 306 -1.98 -3.70 -14.06
CA VAL A 306 -1.82 -5.00 -14.73
C VAL A 306 -0.38 -5.21 -15.18
N ILE A 307 0.24 -4.21 -15.78
CA ILE A 307 1.61 -4.32 -16.27
C ILE A 307 2.60 -4.42 -15.11
N SER A 308 2.51 -3.53 -14.12
CA SER A 308 3.47 -3.48 -13.01
C SER A 308 3.43 -4.76 -12.16
N LEU A 309 2.24 -5.28 -11.84
CA LEU A 309 2.10 -6.52 -11.08
C LEU A 309 2.63 -7.73 -11.85
N ALA A 310 2.28 -7.87 -13.13
CA ALA A 310 2.77 -8.98 -13.96
C ALA A 310 4.30 -8.95 -14.09
N VAL A 311 4.87 -7.77 -14.33
CA VAL A 311 6.32 -7.59 -14.44
C VAL A 311 7.02 -7.88 -13.12
N ALA A 312 6.49 -7.42 -11.99
CA ALA A 312 7.05 -7.66 -10.66
C ALA A 312 7.11 -9.16 -10.32
N VAL A 313 6.03 -9.90 -10.60
CA VAL A 313 6.00 -11.37 -10.43
C VAL A 313 7.05 -12.03 -11.31
N PHE A 314 7.15 -11.63 -12.58
CA PHE A 314 8.09 -12.21 -13.51
C PHE A 314 9.56 -11.91 -13.16
N ILE A 315 9.85 -10.73 -12.59
CA ILE A 315 11.18 -10.38 -12.06
C ILE A 315 11.62 -11.39 -10.98
N GLY A 316 10.71 -11.80 -10.08
CA GLY A 316 11.02 -12.82 -9.07
C GLY A 316 11.39 -14.17 -9.69
N ILE A 317 10.67 -14.59 -10.74
CA ILE A 317 10.95 -15.83 -11.47
C ILE A 317 12.33 -15.76 -12.16
N VAL A 318 12.60 -14.68 -12.90
CA VAL A 318 13.88 -14.43 -13.54
C VAL A 318 15.02 -14.42 -12.52
N GLY A 319 14.81 -13.75 -11.40
CA GLY A 319 15.78 -13.67 -10.31
C GLY A 319 16.13 -15.05 -9.74
N ARG A 320 15.13 -15.92 -9.55
CA ARG A 320 15.36 -17.27 -9.06
C ARG A 320 16.18 -18.12 -10.04
N VAL A 321 15.97 -17.97 -11.32
CA VAL A 321 16.72 -18.68 -12.35
C VAL A 321 18.18 -18.21 -12.40
N LEU A 322 18.43 -16.91 -12.31
CA LEU A 322 19.78 -16.34 -12.39
C LEU A 322 20.60 -16.47 -11.11
N TYR A 323 19.96 -16.31 -9.96
CA TYR A 323 20.59 -16.20 -8.64
C TYR A 323 19.94 -17.16 -7.64
N SER A 324 19.92 -18.45 -7.97
CA SER A 324 19.17 -19.47 -7.23
C SER A 324 19.57 -19.62 -5.77
N ASP A 325 20.82 -19.41 -5.43
CA ASP A 325 21.44 -19.58 -4.11
C ASP A 325 21.78 -18.26 -3.40
N ALA A 326 21.50 -17.11 -4.02
CA ALA A 326 21.88 -15.81 -3.46
C ALA A 326 21.04 -15.40 -2.25
N HIS A 327 19.77 -15.78 -2.22
CA HIS A 327 18.81 -15.34 -1.22
C HIS A 327 18.07 -16.53 -0.59
N LEU A 328 18.59 -17.00 0.54
CA LEU A 328 18.16 -18.26 1.17
C LEU A 328 17.16 -18.07 2.33
N THR A 329 16.64 -16.86 2.54
CA THR A 329 15.55 -16.59 3.50
C THR A 329 14.45 -15.76 2.84
N LYS A 330 13.24 -15.80 3.39
CA LYS A 330 12.11 -14.98 2.89
C LYS A 330 12.45 -13.48 2.91
N SER A 331 13.14 -13.02 3.94
CA SER A 331 13.56 -11.63 4.07
C SER A 331 14.62 -11.25 3.02
N ALA A 332 15.62 -12.12 2.80
CA ALA A 332 16.67 -11.90 1.80
C ALA A 332 16.12 -11.96 0.37
N ALA A 333 15.13 -12.82 0.10
CA ALA A 333 14.49 -12.94 -1.22
C ALA A 333 13.92 -11.61 -1.74
N GLU A 334 13.51 -10.71 -0.85
CA GLU A 334 13.03 -9.37 -1.22
C GLU A 334 14.12 -8.48 -1.83
N ASN A 335 15.42 -8.83 -1.69
CA ASN A 335 16.53 -8.10 -2.30
C ASN A 335 16.80 -8.48 -3.76
N ILE A 336 16.03 -9.41 -4.33
CA ILE A 336 16.29 -9.92 -5.69
C ILE A 336 16.31 -8.82 -6.76
N PHE A 337 15.45 -7.81 -6.63
CA PHE A 337 15.44 -6.66 -7.53
C PHE A 337 16.76 -5.88 -7.48
N ILE A 338 17.31 -5.67 -6.28
CA ILE A 338 18.59 -4.98 -6.07
C ILE A 338 19.73 -5.80 -6.68
N THR A 339 19.74 -7.11 -6.45
CA THR A 339 20.75 -8.04 -6.99
C THR A 339 20.75 -8.03 -8.51
N LEU A 340 19.58 -8.13 -9.15
CA LEU A 340 19.46 -8.05 -10.61
C LEU A 340 20.02 -6.72 -11.14
N ALA A 341 19.69 -5.60 -10.51
CA ALA A 341 20.17 -4.30 -10.95
C ALA A 341 21.69 -4.13 -10.81
N THR A 342 22.23 -4.47 -9.65
CA THR A 342 23.66 -4.26 -9.36
C THR A 342 24.57 -5.23 -10.08
N SER A 343 24.09 -6.45 -10.39
CA SER A 343 24.87 -7.46 -11.10
C SER A 343 24.80 -7.35 -12.62
N SER A 344 23.75 -6.72 -13.18
CA SER A 344 23.50 -6.71 -14.62
C SER A 344 23.62 -5.34 -15.28
N LEU A 345 23.70 -4.26 -14.52
CA LEU A 345 23.75 -2.89 -15.04
C LEU A 345 25.07 -2.17 -14.70
N PRO A 346 25.52 -1.26 -15.57
CA PRO A 346 26.54 -0.28 -15.19
C PRO A 346 26.12 0.51 -13.94
N PRO A 347 27.06 0.85 -13.03
CA PRO A 347 26.71 1.41 -11.71
C PRO A 347 25.81 2.63 -11.74
N ILE A 348 26.04 3.58 -12.64
CA ILE A 348 25.20 4.78 -12.76
C ILE A 348 23.74 4.43 -13.14
N LEU A 349 23.54 3.47 -14.05
CA LEU A 349 22.22 3.01 -14.46
C LEU A 349 21.55 2.20 -13.35
N ALA A 350 22.30 1.35 -12.66
CA ALA A 350 21.83 0.66 -11.47
C ALA A 350 21.31 1.66 -10.44
N GLY A 351 22.02 2.76 -10.19
CA GLY A 351 21.60 3.82 -9.30
C GLY A 351 20.27 4.48 -9.69
N PHE A 352 20.05 4.77 -10.98
CA PHE A 352 18.75 5.29 -11.45
C PHE A 352 17.62 4.26 -11.34
N VAL A 353 17.91 2.98 -11.56
CA VAL A 353 16.93 1.90 -11.37
C VAL A 353 16.62 1.71 -9.88
N MET A 354 17.63 1.79 -9.00
CA MET A 354 17.42 1.75 -7.55
C MET A 354 16.62 2.96 -7.04
N ALA A 355 16.70 4.10 -7.72
CA ALA A 355 15.81 5.23 -7.45
C ALA A 355 14.32 4.86 -7.65
N GLY A 356 13.99 3.80 -8.41
CA GLY A 356 12.65 3.23 -8.49
C GLY A 356 12.15 2.69 -7.15
N ILE A 357 13.00 2.02 -6.36
CA ILE A 357 12.66 1.56 -5.00
C ILE A 357 12.45 2.76 -4.07
N LEU A 358 13.30 3.78 -4.17
CA LEU A 358 13.10 5.02 -3.41
C LEU A 358 11.81 5.74 -3.82
N ALA A 359 11.51 5.78 -5.12
CA ALA A 359 10.28 6.37 -5.64
C ALA A 359 9.05 5.69 -5.02
N ALA A 360 9.00 4.35 -5.06
CA ALA A 360 7.94 3.56 -4.46
C ALA A 360 7.83 3.78 -2.93
N THR A 361 8.97 3.90 -2.27
CA THR A 361 9.02 4.08 -0.81
C THR A 361 8.55 5.47 -0.41
N ILE A 362 9.00 6.53 -1.10
CA ILE A 362 8.68 7.92 -0.77
C ILE A 362 7.21 8.21 -1.08
N SER A 363 6.72 7.85 -2.28
CA SER A 363 5.32 8.08 -2.68
C SER A 363 4.30 7.45 -1.75
N SER A 364 4.68 6.35 -1.12
CA SER A 364 3.81 5.63 -0.19
C SER A 364 3.94 6.16 1.22
N SER A 365 5.17 6.32 1.73
CA SER A 365 5.42 6.76 3.10
C SER A 365 4.92 8.16 3.39
N ASP A 366 5.07 9.10 2.45
CA ASP A 366 4.53 10.45 2.62
C ASP A 366 3.00 10.46 2.63
N SER A 367 2.35 9.68 1.77
CA SER A 367 0.91 9.48 1.80
C SER A 367 0.42 8.92 3.14
N TYR A 368 1.03 7.84 3.61
CA TYR A 368 0.61 7.19 4.86
C TYR A 368 0.77 8.10 6.06
N LEU A 369 1.93 8.75 6.17
CA LEU A 369 2.24 9.64 7.28
C LEU A 369 1.38 10.91 7.25
N LEU A 370 1.16 11.50 6.07
CA LEU A 370 0.31 12.69 5.93
C LEU A 370 -1.15 12.40 6.26
N ILE A 371 -1.70 11.28 5.77
CA ILE A 371 -3.09 10.89 6.05
C ILE A 371 -3.27 10.58 7.53
N ALA A 372 -2.36 9.83 8.14
CA ALA A 372 -2.41 9.53 9.57
C ALA A 372 -2.28 10.81 10.41
N ALA A 373 -1.35 11.69 10.07
CA ALA A 373 -1.21 12.98 10.73
C ALA A 373 -2.46 13.86 10.57
N SER A 374 -3.11 13.84 9.40
CA SER A 374 -4.36 14.55 9.17
C SER A 374 -5.51 13.98 10.01
N ALA A 375 -5.57 12.66 10.16
CA ALA A 375 -6.57 12.00 10.99
C ALA A 375 -6.46 12.45 12.46
N PHE A 376 -5.26 12.63 12.99
CA PHE A 376 -5.09 13.20 14.31
C PHE A 376 -5.38 14.70 14.34
N ALA A 377 -4.69 15.49 13.51
CA ALA A 377 -4.74 16.95 13.59
C ALA A 377 -6.12 17.52 13.22
N LYS A 378 -6.73 17.02 12.14
CA LYS A 378 -8.04 17.52 11.68
C LYS A 378 -9.20 16.88 12.43
N ASN A 379 -9.16 15.56 12.62
CA ASN A 379 -10.32 14.84 13.13
C ASN A 379 -10.34 14.71 14.66
N ILE A 380 -9.20 14.47 15.30
CA ILE A 380 -9.12 14.39 16.77
C ILE A 380 -8.91 15.80 17.37
N PHE A 381 -7.79 16.44 17.02
CA PHE A 381 -7.44 17.72 17.64
C PHE A 381 -8.45 18.82 17.32
N GLN A 382 -8.66 19.18 16.04
CA GLN A 382 -9.63 20.22 15.67
C GLN A 382 -11.08 19.73 15.80
N GLY A 383 -11.37 18.48 15.39
CA GLY A 383 -12.75 17.98 15.38
C GLY A 383 -13.37 17.78 16.76
N VAL A 384 -12.56 17.48 17.78
CA VAL A 384 -13.03 17.11 19.12
C VAL A 384 -12.40 17.97 20.22
N CYS A 385 -11.06 18.11 20.26
CA CYS A 385 -10.37 18.76 21.38
C CYS A 385 -10.44 20.29 21.32
N LYS A 386 -10.20 20.89 20.15
CA LYS A 386 -10.13 22.35 19.98
C LYS A 386 -10.81 22.78 18.67
N LYS A 387 -12.13 22.92 18.71
CA LYS A 387 -12.97 23.21 17.53
C LYS A 387 -12.67 24.55 16.84
N ASP A 388 -12.13 25.50 17.57
CA ASP A 388 -11.73 26.84 17.12
C ASP A 388 -10.25 26.92 16.72
N ALA A 389 -9.55 25.78 16.59
CA ALA A 389 -8.16 25.75 16.18
C ALA A 389 -8.00 26.36 14.78
N SER A 390 -7.04 27.27 14.63
CA SER A 390 -6.70 27.88 13.34
C SER A 390 -6.03 26.86 12.41
N ASP A 391 -6.11 27.06 11.10
CA ASP A 391 -5.43 26.22 10.10
C ASP A 391 -3.94 26.08 10.39
N LYS A 392 -3.28 27.17 10.84
CA LYS A 392 -1.88 27.14 11.22
C LYS A 392 -1.62 26.18 12.40
N GLN A 393 -2.49 26.18 13.41
CA GLN A 393 -2.37 25.24 14.54
C GLN A 393 -2.58 23.80 14.10
N VAL A 394 -3.59 23.53 13.25
CA VAL A 394 -3.85 22.20 12.71
C VAL A 394 -2.68 21.67 11.91
N MET A 395 -2.09 22.49 11.03
CA MET A 395 -0.91 22.09 10.25
C MET A 395 0.32 21.84 11.14
N TRP A 396 0.54 22.63 12.20
CA TRP A 396 1.62 22.38 13.16
C TRP A 396 1.42 21.07 13.93
N VAL A 397 0.21 20.81 14.43
CA VAL A 397 -0.13 19.55 15.09
C VAL A 397 0.06 18.37 14.13
N SER A 398 -0.32 18.52 12.87
CA SER A 398 -0.09 17.50 11.84
C SER A 398 1.41 17.16 11.69
N ARG A 399 2.29 18.16 11.62
CA ARG A 399 3.74 17.94 11.50
C ARG A 399 4.33 17.25 12.73
N ILE A 400 3.91 17.63 13.93
CA ILE A 400 4.34 16.97 15.17
C ILE A 400 3.85 15.51 15.18
N THR A 401 2.59 15.28 14.83
CA THR A 401 2.02 13.93 14.76
C THR A 401 2.79 13.06 13.75
N LEU A 402 3.11 13.60 12.59
CA LEU A 402 3.89 12.91 11.56
C LEU A 402 5.24 12.45 12.12
N LEU A 403 5.97 13.33 12.84
CA LEU A 403 7.24 12.97 13.48
C LEU A 403 7.07 11.86 14.52
N VAL A 404 6.04 11.95 15.36
CA VAL A 404 5.77 10.92 16.38
C VAL A 404 5.45 9.57 15.74
N LEU A 405 4.59 9.54 14.70
CA LEU A 405 4.25 8.32 13.99
C LEU A 405 5.46 7.70 13.29
N ALA A 406 6.32 8.53 12.70
CA ALA A 406 7.54 8.06 12.08
C ALA A 406 8.52 7.47 13.10
N LEU A 407 8.66 8.07 14.29
CA LEU A 407 9.48 7.49 15.36
C LEU A 407 8.95 6.12 15.81
N ILE A 408 7.63 5.96 15.95
CA ILE A 408 7.02 4.66 16.25
C ILE A 408 7.28 3.67 15.10
N GLY A 409 7.11 4.10 13.85
CA GLY A 409 7.38 3.27 12.67
C GLY A 409 8.85 2.82 12.58
N ILE A 410 9.79 3.68 12.95
CA ILE A 410 11.22 3.35 13.03
C ILE A 410 11.45 2.25 14.08
N VAL A 411 10.83 2.35 15.26
CA VAL A 411 10.96 1.31 16.30
C VAL A 411 10.45 -0.05 15.80
N ILE A 412 9.33 -0.06 15.05
CA ILE A 412 8.81 -1.30 14.45
C ILE A 412 9.76 -1.84 13.37
N ALA A 413 10.49 -0.98 12.68
CA ALA A 413 11.39 -1.31 11.58
C ALA A 413 12.80 -1.75 12.02
N LEU A 414 13.10 -1.83 13.32
CA LEU A 414 14.45 -2.16 13.82
C LEU A 414 14.92 -3.57 13.50
N ASP A 415 13.99 -4.51 13.25
CA ASP A 415 14.34 -5.89 12.90
C ASP A 415 14.69 -6.01 11.41
N GLU A 416 15.95 -6.26 11.10
CA GLU A 416 16.47 -6.45 9.73
C GLU A 416 15.90 -7.68 9.02
N ASN A 417 15.43 -8.69 9.80
CA ASN A 417 14.81 -9.90 9.26
C ASN A 417 13.33 -9.72 8.93
N SER A 418 12.78 -8.54 9.15
CA SER A 418 11.40 -8.21 8.78
C SER A 418 11.15 -8.46 7.29
N VAL A 419 10.00 -9.08 6.98
CA VAL A 419 9.54 -9.32 5.61
C VAL A 419 8.56 -8.21 5.24
N ILE A 420 8.92 -7.38 4.26
CA ILE A 420 8.13 -6.23 3.81
C ILE A 420 6.71 -6.68 3.43
N PHE A 421 6.60 -7.74 2.65
CA PHE A 421 5.31 -8.29 2.22
C PHE A 421 4.39 -8.66 3.41
N GLN A 422 4.95 -9.19 4.49
CA GLN A 422 4.17 -9.57 5.68
C GLN A 422 3.69 -8.35 6.48
N ILE A 423 4.53 -7.32 6.63
CA ILE A 423 4.14 -6.07 7.31
C ILE A 423 3.01 -5.41 6.53
N VAL A 424 3.17 -5.31 5.22
CA VAL A 424 2.18 -4.72 4.32
C VAL A 424 0.88 -5.52 4.37
N SER A 425 0.93 -6.86 4.31
CA SER A 425 -0.27 -7.69 4.33
C SER A 425 -1.12 -7.47 5.58
N PHE A 426 -0.50 -7.33 6.74
CA PHE A 426 -1.21 -7.09 7.99
C PHE A 426 -1.88 -5.71 8.02
N ALA A 427 -1.16 -4.65 7.65
CA ALA A 427 -1.72 -3.29 7.59
C ALA A 427 -2.84 -3.19 6.54
N TRP A 428 -2.65 -3.85 5.39
CA TRP A 428 -3.62 -3.95 4.31
C TRP A 428 -4.91 -4.64 4.76
N ALA A 429 -4.80 -5.77 5.47
CA ALA A 429 -5.94 -6.45 6.06
C ALA A 429 -6.67 -5.57 7.08
N GLY A 430 -5.90 -4.85 7.90
CA GLY A 430 -6.44 -3.90 8.87
C GLY A 430 -7.33 -2.84 8.23
N PHE A 431 -6.84 -2.16 7.21
CA PHE A 431 -7.62 -1.18 6.46
C PHE A 431 -8.78 -1.81 5.71
N GLY A 432 -8.51 -2.90 4.98
CA GLY A 432 -9.51 -3.58 4.15
C GLY A 432 -10.71 -4.05 4.95
N ALA A 433 -10.50 -4.70 6.09
CA ALA A 433 -11.58 -5.21 6.93
C ALA A 433 -12.29 -4.13 7.76
N THR A 434 -11.56 -3.09 8.18
CA THR A 434 -12.13 -2.00 8.98
C THR A 434 -12.99 -1.05 8.14
N PHE A 435 -12.47 -0.62 7.00
CA PHE A 435 -13.11 0.42 6.19
C PHE A 435 -13.76 -0.08 4.90
N GLY A 436 -13.34 -1.22 4.34
CA GLY A 436 -13.88 -1.75 3.10
C GLY A 436 -15.39 -2.02 3.17
N PRO A 437 -15.85 -2.87 4.09
CA PRO A 437 -17.28 -3.08 4.30
C PRO A 437 -18.02 -1.78 4.61
N LEU A 438 -17.48 -0.96 5.52
CA LEU A 438 -18.08 0.32 5.87
C LEU A 438 -18.24 1.24 4.66
N MET A 439 -17.24 1.33 3.79
CA MET A 439 -17.29 2.13 2.55
C MET A 439 -18.38 1.59 1.62
N LEU A 440 -18.38 0.28 1.33
CA LEU A 440 -19.36 -0.33 0.45
C LEU A 440 -20.79 -0.13 0.97
N PHE A 441 -21.05 -0.45 2.23
CA PHE A 441 -22.38 -0.28 2.80
C PHE A 441 -22.80 1.19 2.91
N SER A 442 -21.88 2.11 3.18
CA SER A 442 -22.15 3.55 3.20
C SER A 442 -22.59 4.09 1.84
N LEU A 443 -22.04 3.54 0.75
CA LEU A 443 -22.28 4.00 -0.62
C LEU A 443 -23.43 3.24 -1.31
N PHE A 444 -23.72 1.98 -0.93
CA PHE A 444 -24.61 1.11 -1.71
C PHE A 444 -25.83 0.63 -0.93
N TRP A 445 -25.84 0.72 0.41
CA TRP A 445 -26.98 0.25 1.20
C TRP A 445 -27.60 1.37 2.06
N LYS A 446 -28.76 1.80 1.64
CA LYS A 446 -29.52 2.90 2.26
C LYS A 446 -29.86 2.65 3.74
N ARG A 447 -29.98 1.37 4.14
CA ARG A 447 -30.36 0.97 5.50
C ARG A 447 -29.22 1.09 6.52
N THR A 448 -27.96 1.20 6.07
CA THR A 448 -26.80 1.37 6.95
C THR A 448 -26.97 2.56 7.86
N ASN A 449 -26.86 2.33 9.17
CA ASN A 449 -26.98 3.35 10.19
C ASN A 449 -25.68 3.50 11.01
N ARG A 450 -25.65 4.47 11.93
CA ARG A 450 -24.51 4.75 12.78
C ARG A 450 -24.05 3.52 13.59
N ALA A 451 -24.99 2.78 14.19
CA ALA A 451 -24.67 1.63 15.03
C ALA A 451 -24.01 0.51 14.20
N GLY A 452 -24.56 0.23 13.00
CA GLY A 452 -23.98 -0.72 12.06
C GLY A 452 -22.60 -0.32 11.57
N ALA A 453 -22.40 0.97 11.29
CA ALA A 453 -21.10 1.52 10.91
C ALA A 453 -20.02 1.29 11.99
N ILE A 454 -20.33 1.59 13.25
CA ILE A 454 -19.43 1.37 14.39
C ILE A 454 -19.17 -0.13 14.58
N ALA A 455 -20.21 -0.95 14.53
CA ALA A 455 -20.08 -2.40 14.69
C ALA A 455 -19.17 -3.02 13.62
N GLY A 456 -19.35 -2.64 12.34
CA GLY A 456 -18.51 -3.14 11.25
C GLY A 456 -17.06 -2.73 11.40
N MET A 457 -16.80 -1.46 11.68
CA MET A 457 -15.45 -0.93 11.89
C MET A 457 -14.70 -1.66 13.01
N VAL A 458 -15.33 -1.76 14.17
CA VAL A 458 -14.71 -2.37 15.36
C VAL A 458 -14.55 -3.89 15.17
N SER A 459 -15.56 -4.56 14.65
CA SER A 459 -15.50 -6.01 14.41
C SER A 459 -14.49 -6.39 13.33
N GLY A 460 -14.38 -5.60 12.25
CA GLY A 460 -13.39 -5.80 11.20
C GLY A 460 -11.97 -5.69 11.74
N ALA A 461 -11.66 -4.61 12.44
CA ALA A 461 -10.36 -4.41 13.07
C ALA A 461 -10.05 -5.52 14.08
N ALA A 462 -10.97 -5.80 15.02
CA ALA A 462 -10.77 -6.83 16.04
C ALA A 462 -10.53 -8.22 15.43
N MET A 463 -11.26 -8.57 14.36
CA MET A 463 -11.13 -9.88 13.71
C MET A 463 -9.80 -10.03 12.99
N VAL A 464 -9.22 -8.97 12.41
CA VAL A 464 -7.86 -9.02 11.84
C VAL A 464 -6.84 -9.44 12.90
N PHE A 465 -6.85 -8.78 14.06
CA PHE A 465 -5.95 -9.14 15.16
C PHE A 465 -6.22 -10.54 15.68
N LEU A 466 -7.48 -10.88 15.94
CA LEU A 466 -7.86 -12.20 16.46
C LEU A 466 -7.47 -13.31 15.47
N TRP A 467 -7.73 -13.12 14.18
CA TRP A 467 -7.37 -14.12 13.18
C TRP A 467 -5.87 -14.29 13.07
N LYS A 468 -5.13 -13.20 12.91
CA LYS A 468 -3.67 -13.22 12.75
C LYS A 468 -2.94 -13.81 13.96
N LEU A 469 -3.34 -13.41 15.16
CA LEU A 469 -2.59 -13.74 16.39
C LEU A 469 -3.02 -15.07 17.01
N VAL A 470 -4.25 -15.51 16.76
CA VAL A 470 -4.82 -16.68 17.44
C VAL A 470 -5.35 -17.72 16.45
N ILE A 471 -6.33 -17.38 15.60
CA ILE A 471 -7.07 -18.36 14.82
C ILE A 471 -6.19 -19.00 13.74
N SER A 472 -5.40 -18.23 13.02
CA SER A 472 -4.53 -18.76 11.96
C SER A 472 -3.49 -19.77 12.46
N LYS A 473 -3.11 -19.69 13.74
CA LYS A 473 -2.17 -20.63 14.37
C LYS A 473 -2.75 -22.04 14.57
N LEU A 474 -4.07 -22.20 14.43
CA LEU A 474 -4.71 -23.52 14.43
C LEU A 474 -4.37 -24.34 13.19
N GLY A 475 -3.84 -23.69 12.14
CA GLY A 475 -3.44 -24.34 10.89
C GLY A 475 -4.61 -24.83 10.02
N GLY A 476 -4.30 -25.57 8.98
CA GLY A 476 -5.29 -26.13 8.06
C GLY A 476 -6.14 -25.03 7.39
N VAL A 477 -7.47 -25.18 7.41
CA VAL A 477 -8.41 -24.22 6.82
C VAL A 477 -8.38 -22.83 7.49
N PHE A 478 -7.81 -22.71 8.68
CA PHE A 478 -7.67 -21.43 9.37
C PHE A 478 -6.39 -20.67 9.01
N ALA A 479 -5.43 -21.30 8.33
CA ALA A 479 -4.19 -20.66 7.89
C ALA A 479 -4.37 -19.78 6.65
N ILE A 480 -5.56 -19.20 6.45
CA ILE A 480 -5.88 -18.28 5.37
C ILE A 480 -5.56 -16.83 5.76
N TYR A 481 -5.44 -15.97 4.75
CA TYR A 481 -5.19 -14.56 4.93
C TYR A 481 -6.30 -13.88 5.73
N GLU A 482 -5.94 -13.21 6.80
CA GLU A 482 -6.86 -12.62 7.78
C GLU A 482 -7.87 -11.65 7.20
N LEU A 483 -7.58 -11.02 6.06
CA LEU A 483 -8.50 -10.08 5.40
C LEU A 483 -9.81 -10.74 5.01
N LEU A 484 -9.78 -11.96 4.47
CA LEU A 484 -10.98 -12.62 3.98
C LEU A 484 -12.03 -12.84 5.08
N PRO A 485 -11.71 -13.55 6.18
CA PRO A 485 -12.68 -13.76 7.26
C PRO A 485 -13.06 -12.47 7.97
N ALA A 486 -12.12 -11.54 8.17
CA ALA A 486 -12.39 -10.28 8.84
C ALA A 486 -13.32 -9.36 8.02
N PHE A 487 -13.14 -9.33 6.70
CA PHE A 487 -14.02 -8.57 5.80
C PHE A 487 -15.45 -9.10 5.82
N VAL A 488 -15.62 -10.43 5.72
CA VAL A 488 -16.93 -11.09 5.77
C VAL A 488 -17.60 -10.85 7.12
N PHE A 489 -16.86 -11.00 8.21
CA PHE A 489 -17.38 -10.76 9.56
C PHE A 489 -17.83 -9.32 9.77
N SER A 490 -17.05 -8.35 9.30
CA SER A 490 -17.42 -6.93 9.32
C SER A 490 -18.72 -6.67 8.53
N CYS A 491 -18.86 -7.25 7.32
CA CYS A 491 -20.10 -7.16 6.55
C CYS A 491 -21.31 -7.68 7.33
N LEU A 492 -21.18 -8.87 7.94
CA LEU A 492 -22.25 -9.46 8.75
C LEU A 492 -22.63 -8.56 9.93
N CYS A 493 -21.65 -8.02 10.66
CA CYS A 493 -21.91 -7.11 11.77
C CYS A 493 -22.61 -5.83 11.31
N ILE A 494 -22.22 -5.24 10.17
CA ILE A 494 -22.92 -4.06 9.62
C ILE A 494 -24.39 -4.41 9.35
N VAL A 495 -24.64 -5.52 8.66
CA VAL A 495 -26.02 -5.92 8.29
C VAL A 495 -26.85 -6.20 9.51
N VAL A 496 -26.40 -7.08 10.40
CA VAL A 496 -27.16 -7.50 11.59
C VAL A 496 -27.46 -6.30 12.49
N VAL A 497 -26.44 -5.53 12.86
CA VAL A 497 -26.62 -4.39 13.76
C VAL A 497 -27.46 -3.28 13.11
N SER A 498 -27.29 -3.01 11.82
CA SER A 498 -28.12 -2.03 11.12
C SER A 498 -29.60 -2.47 11.09
N LEU A 499 -29.91 -3.76 10.91
CA LEU A 499 -31.28 -4.24 10.89
C LEU A 499 -31.92 -4.26 12.28
N LEU A 500 -31.15 -4.60 13.31
CA LEU A 500 -31.63 -4.67 14.70
C LEU A 500 -31.78 -3.30 15.38
N THR A 501 -31.20 -2.26 14.82
CA THR A 501 -31.22 -0.90 15.39
C THR A 501 -32.08 0.06 14.57
N LYS A 502 -32.33 1.25 15.10
CA LYS A 502 -33.19 2.27 14.48
C LYS A 502 -32.69 2.64 13.07
N ALA A 503 -33.64 2.74 12.13
CA ALA A 503 -33.35 3.14 10.75
C ALA A 503 -32.69 4.53 10.69
N PRO A 504 -31.88 4.82 9.64
CA PRO A 504 -31.35 6.17 9.40
C PRO A 504 -32.47 7.20 9.29
N SER A 505 -32.21 8.44 9.69
CA SER A 505 -33.17 9.55 9.53
C SER A 505 -33.55 9.77 8.06
N LYS A 506 -34.70 10.42 7.82
CA LYS A 506 -35.14 10.75 6.45
C LYS A 506 -34.08 11.56 5.68
N GLU A 507 -33.45 12.53 6.34
CA GLU A 507 -32.41 13.37 5.77
C GLU A 507 -31.19 12.56 5.28
N ILE A 508 -30.74 11.56 6.06
CA ILE A 508 -29.65 10.66 5.66
C ILE A 508 -30.05 9.83 4.43
N GLN A 509 -31.31 9.41 4.38
CA GLN A 509 -31.84 8.65 3.25
C GLN A 509 -31.99 9.51 1.99
N GLU A 510 -32.37 10.78 2.13
CA GLU A 510 -32.46 11.76 1.05
C GLU A 510 -31.08 12.07 0.48
N ASP A 511 -30.07 12.30 1.33
CA ASP A 511 -28.67 12.46 0.91
C ASP A 511 -28.18 11.24 0.11
N PHE A 512 -28.50 10.02 0.56
CA PHE A 512 -28.15 8.80 -0.14
C PHE A 512 -28.79 8.71 -1.53
N GLU A 513 -30.10 9.03 -1.66
CA GLU A 513 -30.82 9.00 -2.93
C GLU A 513 -30.34 10.11 -3.89
N ALA A 514 -30.02 11.30 -3.37
CA ALA A 514 -29.45 12.38 -4.17
C ALA A 514 -28.10 11.97 -4.79
N VAL A 515 -27.21 11.36 -4.01
CA VAL A 515 -25.94 10.83 -4.51
C VAL A 515 -26.15 9.71 -5.52
N ARG A 516 -27.09 8.80 -5.26
CA ARG A 516 -27.44 7.68 -6.14
C ARG A 516 -27.97 8.15 -7.49
N SER A 517 -28.83 9.16 -7.49
CA SER A 517 -29.42 9.72 -8.71
C SER A 517 -28.51 10.72 -9.45
N GLY A 518 -27.37 11.08 -8.85
CA GLY A 518 -26.44 12.06 -9.44
C GLY A 518 -26.89 13.53 -9.32
N LYS A 519 -27.84 13.81 -8.45
CA LYS A 519 -28.31 15.16 -8.12
C LYS A 519 -27.52 15.69 -6.92
N VAL A 520 -26.27 16.14 -7.18
CA VAL A 520 -25.37 16.65 -6.13
C VAL A 520 -24.86 18.03 -6.53
#